data_7ac4fd20db200ea5f2b9023b7f115742
#
_entry.id   7ac4fd20db200ea5f2b9023b7f115742
#
_cell.length_a   1.000
_cell.length_b   1.000
_cell.length_c   1.000
_cell.angle_alpha   90.00
_cell.angle_beta   90.00
_cell.angle_gamma   90.00
#
_symmetry.space_group_name_H-M   'P 1'
#
loop_
_entity.id
_entity.type
_entity.pdbx_description
1 polymer ?
#
loop_
_entity_poly.entity_id
_entity_poly.type
_entity_poly.pdbx_seq_one_letter_code
_entity_poly.pdbx_strand_id
1 'polypeptide(L)'
;ALLEGGMLVEDDKDEFAELLIRNKIERFADSNLTLTIAPTMACNFCCPYCYEKGREYITMSEAVQDQLTSQLKEKYQHIHELTVSWYGGEPLLAIETIEKLTKKIKSVLPLGCKYNADMVTNGYKLTRRVAEKLKDMDIHYIQVTLDGSKQAHDSRRILHNHQPTFEHILDNIRECADILNISIRINVDKTNINEATEIFDWLERYGLKGRVGYYLAPVDDINGVCNNHICMERPQYAKEEIAFYKEGIKRGFMYQGVKPSNYGVCGAISLNSFVIGPDGALYKCWNDIGYSERSIGNLEKGIKLTNKFVEWLSYDVVKDQECKDCSFFPVCYGGCAAYKNKICSSVKWNAEEMLELMKEMAQ
;
A
#
# COMPACT_ATOMS: atom_id res chain seq x y z
N ALA A 1 -35.85 -5.58 8.17
CA ALA A 1 -35.05 -5.44 6.92
C ALA A 1 -34.16 -4.18 7.00
N LEU A 2 -34.70 -2.92 7.10
CA LEU A 2 -33.86 -1.72 7.10
C LEU A 2 -33.01 -1.58 8.37
N LEU A 3 -33.53 -1.90 9.55
CA LEU A 3 -32.78 -1.97 10.80
C LEU A 3 -31.74 -3.09 10.81
N GLU A 4 -32.11 -4.28 10.34
CA GLU A 4 -31.21 -5.43 10.21
C GLU A 4 -30.10 -5.16 9.16
N GLY A 5 -30.41 -4.41 8.12
CA GLY A 5 -29.45 -3.99 7.10
C GLY A 5 -28.58 -2.79 7.51
N GLY A 6 -28.77 -2.24 8.71
CA GLY A 6 -28.00 -1.09 9.20
C GLY A 6 -28.31 0.23 8.47
N MET A 7 -29.42 0.30 7.72
CA MET A 7 -29.86 1.53 7.02
C MET A 7 -30.64 2.46 7.92
N LEU A 8 -31.17 1.94 9.01
CA LEU A 8 -31.80 2.69 10.08
C LEU A 8 -31.16 2.27 11.41
N VAL A 9 -31.03 3.21 12.32
CA VAL A 9 -30.53 2.99 13.67
C VAL A 9 -31.54 3.58 14.67
N GLU A 10 -31.43 3.20 15.93
CA GLU A 10 -32.23 3.78 16.99
C GLU A 10 -31.85 5.25 17.25
N ASP A 11 -32.80 6.11 17.55
CA ASP A 11 -32.62 7.56 17.69
C ASP A 11 -31.58 7.96 18.76
N ASP A 12 -31.37 7.13 19.78
CA ASP A 12 -30.40 7.34 20.86
C ASP A 12 -28.99 6.76 20.55
N LYS A 13 -28.80 6.16 19.40
CA LYS A 13 -27.52 5.56 19.03
C LYS A 13 -26.52 6.61 18.58
N ASP A 14 -25.42 6.75 19.32
CA ASP A 14 -24.25 7.55 18.90
C ASP A 14 -23.34 6.76 17.96
N GLU A 15 -23.69 6.76 16.66
CA GLU A 15 -22.92 6.05 15.61
C GLU A 15 -21.49 6.59 15.49
N PHE A 16 -21.29 7.88 15.73
CA PHE A 16 -19.95 8.48 15.64
C PHE A 16 -19.04 7.96 16.78
N ALA A 17 -19.55 7.91 18.00
CA ALA A 17 -18.82 7.33 19.13
C ALA A 17 -18.53 5.83 18.88
N GLU A 18 -19.47 5.07 18.32
CA GLU A 18 -19.24 3.67 17.95
C GLU A 18 -18.11 3.52 16.95
N LEU A 19 -18.07 4.31 15.88
CA LEU A 19 -16.99 4.31 14.89
C LEU A 19 -15.63 4.60 15.55
N LEU A 20 -15.56 5.56 16.45
CA LEU A 20 -14.32 5.88 17.16
C LEU A 20 -13.86 4.75 18.10
N ILE A 21 -14.79 4.10 18.77
CA ILE A 21 -14.47 2.95 19.64
C ILE A 21 -13.97 1.78 18.79
N ARG A 22 -14.63 1.45 17.67
CA ARG A 22 -14.16 0.41 16.74
C ARG A 22 -12.76 0.73 16.20
N ASN A 23 -12.51 1.98 15.80
CA ASN A 23 -11.17 2.41 15.39
C ASN A 23 -10.12 2.17 16.48
N LYS A 24 -10.43 2.51 17.75
CA LYS A 24 -9.51 2.27 18.87
C LYS A 24 -9.27 0.79 19.14
N ILE A 25 -10.33 -0.03 19.12
CA ILE A 25 -10.22 -1.48 19.30
C ILE A 25 -9.28 -2.06 18.25
N GLU A 26 -9.49 -1.76 16.96
CA GLU A 26 -8.65 -2.27 15.88
C GLU A 26 -7.22 -1.75 15.95
N ARG A 27 -7.00 -0.48 16.30
CA ARG A 27 -5.64 0.10 16.41
C ARG A 27 -4.81 -0.53 17.51
N PHE A 28 -5.42 -0.92 18.61
CA PHE A 28 -4.74 -1.43 19.80
C PHE A 28 -4.94 -2.94 20.01
N ALA A 29 -5.56 -3.63 19.03
CA ALA A 29 -5.59 -5.09 19.02
C ALA A 29 -4.17 -5.66 18.91
N ASP A 30 -3.90 -6.72 19.69
CA ASP A 30 -2.60 -7.37 19.74
C ASP A 30 -2.58 -8.79 19.17
N SER A 31 -3.74 -9.29 18.78
CA SER A 31 -3.91 -10.64 18.21
C SER A 31 -3.33 -10.83 16.80
N ASN A 32 -3.12 -9.72 16.08
CA ASN A 32 -2.59 -9.72 14.72
C ASN A 32 -1.32 -8.88 14.67
N LEU A 33 -0.36 -9.31 13.83
CA LEU A 33 0.88 -8.57 13.59
C LEU A 33 1.01 -8.27 12.10
N THR A 34 1.32 -7.01 11.75
CA THR A 34 1.61 -6.61 10.37
C THR A 34 3.04 -6.11 10.25
N LEU A 35 3.80 -6.69 9.35
CA LEU A 35 5.19 -6.29 9.09
C LEU A 35 5.32 -5.84 7.62
N THR A 36 5.78 -4.62 7.41
CA THR A 36 6.29 -4.18 6.11
C THR A 36 7.81 -4.33 6.16
N ILE A 37 8.36 -5.23 5.35
CA ILE A 37 9.79 -5.58 5.40
C ILE A 37 10.47 -5.11 4.12
N ALA A 38 11.49 -4.25 4.26
CA ALA A 38 12.39 -3.91 3.18
C ALA A 38 13.61 -4.84 3.20
N PRO A 39 13.67 -5.86 2.35
CA PRO A 39 14.84 -6.75 2.29
C PRO A 39 16.06 -6.03 1.72
N THR A 40 15.84 -4.96 0.96
CA THR A 40 16.89 -4.07 0.43
C THR A 40 16.33 -2.69 0.14
N MET A 41 17.18 -1.65 0.24
CA MET A 41 16.90 -0.31 -0.26
C MET A 41 17.49 -0.08 -1.66
N ALA A 42 18.20 -1.05 -2.24
CA ALA A 42 18.65 -0.96 -3.63
C ALA A 42 17.45 -1.06 -4.58
N CYS A 43 17.48 -0.25 -5.62
CA CYS A 43 16.50 -0.29 -6.71
C CYS A 43 17.22 -0.25 -8.05
N ASN A 44 16.71 -0.97 -9.04
CA ASN A 44 17.22 -0.92 -10.42
C ASN A 44 16.64 0.25 -11.22
N PHE A 45 15.66 1.00 -10.65
CA PHE A 45 15.06 2.19 -11.26
C PHE A 45 15.57 3.49 -10.66
N CYS A 46 15.43 4.60 -11.40
CA CYS A 46 15.75 5.96 -10.96
C CYS A 46 14.54 6.92 -11.11
N CYS A 47 13.38 6.54 -10.63
CA CYS A 47 12.15 7.32 -10.74
C CYS A 47 12.30 8.71 -10.09
N PRO A 48 11.95 9.82 -10.77
CA PRO A 48 12.15 11.18 -10.27
C PRO A 48 11.26 11.52 -9.04
N TYR A 49 10.12 10.85 -8.89
CA TYR A 49 9.17 11.06 -7.80
C TYR A 49 9.32 10.03 -6.66
N CYS A 50 10.39 9.22 -6.67
CA CYS A 50 10.59 8.20 -5.64
C CYS A 50 10.85 8.83 -4.27
N TYR A 51 9.99 8.56 -3.29
CA TYR A 51 10.15 9.07 -1.93
C TYR A 51 11.31 8.41 -1.17
N GLU A 52 11.86 7.32 -1.68
CA GLU A 52 13.06 6.64 -1.17
C GLU A 52 14.36 7.15 -1.80
N LYS A 53 14.31 8.16 -2.67
CA LYS A 53 15.48 8.76 -3.31
C LYS A 53 16.48 9.26 -2.27
N GLY A 54 17.75 8.92 -2.48
CA GLY A 54 18.84 9.33 -1.56
C GLY A 54 19.03 8.41 -0.35
N ARG A 55 18.31 7.29 -0.25
CA ARG A 55 18.57 6.27 0.76
C ARG A 55 19.83 5.48 0.44
N GLU A 56 20.51 5.00 1.48
CA GLU A 56 21.65 4.12 1.32
C GLU A 56 21.22 2.75 0.79
N TYR A 57 21.95 2.25 -0.23
CA TYR A 57 21.66 0.95 -0.86
C TYR A 57 22.26 -0.19 -0.05
N ILE A 58 21.52 -0.63 0.96
CA ILE A 58 21.89 -1.78 1.78
C ILE A 58 20.91 -2.92 1.58
N THR A 59 21.37 -4.15 1.81
CA THR A 59 20.56 -5.37 1.78
C THR A 59 20.61 -6.03 3.17
N MET A 60 19.49 -6.58 3.61
CA MET A 60 19.34 -7.20 4.93
C MET A 60 20.27 -8.36 5.12
N SER A 61 21.14 -8.25 6.13
CA SER A 61 22.09 -9.29 6.50
C SER A 61 21.40 -10.48 7.18
N GLU A 62 22.07 -11.62 7.25
CA GLU A 62 21.57 -12.80 7.96
C GLU A 62 21.40 -12.53 9.46
N ALA A 63 22.29 -11.73 10.06
CA ALA A 63 22.17 -11.32 11.45
C ALA A 63 20.87 -10.54 11.73
N VAL A 64 20.47 -9.63 10.84
CA VAL A 64 19.19 -8.89 10.96
C VAL A 64 18.00 -9.83 10.81
N GLN A 65 18.06 -10.82 9.90
CA GLN A 65 17.02 -11.84 9.75
C GLN A 65 16.87 -12.65 11.04
N ASP A 66 17.99 -13.05 11.68
CA ASP A 66 17.98 -13.81 12.94
C ASP A 66 17.43 -12.98 14.11
N GLN A 67 17.76 -11.69 14.17
CA GLN A 67 17.16 -10.77 15.15
C GLN A 67 15.63 -10.69 14.99
N LEU A 68 15.12 -10.56 13.76
CA LEU A 68 13.67 -10.51 13.51
C LEU A 68 12.99 -11.81 13.97
N THR A 69 13.55 -12.96 13.61
CA THR A 69 12.98 -14.27 14.00
C THR A 69 13.04 -14.52 15.50
N SER A 70 14.11 -14.08 16.20
CA SER A 70 14.17 -14.08 17.67
C SER A 70 13.07 -13.24 18.30
N GLN A 71 12.85 -12.01 17.79
CA GLN A 71 11.77 -11.14 18.27
C GLN A 71 10.40 -11.80 18.10
N LEU A 72 10.14 -12.42 16.95
CA LEU A 72 8.87 -13.13 16.69
C LEU A 72 8.69 -14.30 17.67
N LYS A 73 9.71 -15.09 17.89
CA LYS A 73 9.69 -16.22 18.80
C LYS A 73 9.52 -15.80 20.26
N GLU A 74 10.12 -14.70 20.68
CA GLU A 74 10.11 -14.27 22.07
C GLU A 74 8.86 -13.48 22.46
N LYS A 75 8.33 -12.64 21.53
CA LYS A 75 7.30 -11.64 21.87
C LYS A 75 5.95 -11.88 21.23
N TYR A 76 5.87 -12.65 20.15
CA TYR A 76 4.65 -12.74 19.33
C TYR A 76 4.05 -14.15 19.27
N GLN A 77 4.22 -14.95 20.33
CA GLN A 77 3.64 -16.30 20.38
C GLN A 77 2.12 -16.32 20.66
N HIS A 78 1.53 -15.16 20.94
CA HIS A 78 0.09 -14.98 21.19
C HIS A 78 -0.71 -14.58 19.95
N ILE A 79 -0.05 -14.27 18.83
CA ILE A 79 -0.74 -13.81 17.62
C ILE A 79 -1.44 -14.96 16.89
N HIS A 80 -2.57 -14.63 16.27
CA HIS A 80 -3.35 -15.54 15.43
C HIS A 80 -3.07 -15.37 13.94
N GLU A 81 -2.53 -14.21 13.57
CA GLU A 81 -2.24 -13.88 12.17
C GLU A 81 -1.01 -13.00 12.06
N LEU A 82 -0.14 -13.33 11.10
CA LEU A 82 0.97 -12.50 10.65
C LEU A 82 0.76 -12.14 9.18
N THR A 83 0.72 -10.85 8.88
CA THR A 83 0.76 -10.33 7.51
C THR A 83 2.12 -9.69 7.23
N VAL A 84 2.77 -10.09 6.14
CA VAL A 84 4.06 -9.57 5.70
C VAL A 84 3.90 -8.89 4.34
N SER A 85 4.18 -7.59 4.28
CA SER A 85 4.27 -6.84 3.01
C SER A 85 5.73 -6.63 2.64
N TRP A 86 6.17 -7.26 1.56
CA TRP A 86 7.52 -7.06 1.03
C TRP A 86 7.59 -5.76 0.23
N TYR A 87 8.51 -4.90 0.63
CA TYR A 87 8.62 -3.53 0.14
C TYR A 87 10.10 -3.07 0.04
N GLY A 88 10.36 -1.77 -0.02
CA GLY A 88 11.69 -1.17 -0.08
C GLY A 88 12.04 -0.64 -1.46
N GLY A 89 13.33 -0.55 -1.82
CA GLY A 89 13.74 -0.08 -3.14
C GLY A 89 13.12 -0.93 -4.25
N GLU A 90 13.68 -2.12 -4.49
CA GLU A 90 13.06 -3.16 -5.31
C GLU A 90 13.27 -4.53 -4.62
N PRO A 91 12.23 -5.10 -4.02
CA PRO A 91 12.36 -6.34 -3.24
C PRO A 91 12.85 -7.54 -4.06
N LEU A 92 12.53 -7.62 -5.35
CA LEU A 92 12.97 -8.72 -6.23
C LEU A 92 14.48 -8.71 -6.52
N LEU A 93 15.21 -7.65 -6.19
CA LEU A 93 16.68 -7.66 -6.19
C LEU A 93 17.25 -8.50 -5.04
N ALA A 94 16.45 -8.74 -4.00
CA ALA A 94 16.84 -9.50 -2.82
C ALA A 94 15.98 -10.78 -2.63
N ILE A 95 15.57 -11.43 -3.73
CA ILE A 95 14.66 -12.59 -3.71
C ILE A 95 15.19 -13.74 -2.84
N GLU A 96 16.50 -13.96 -2.79
CA GLU A 96 17.12 -14.99 -1.94
C GLU A 96 17.00 -14.65 -0.46
N THR A 97 17.12 -13.37 -0.10
CA THR A 97 16.88 -12.88 1.27
C THR A 97 15.43 -13.09 1.67
N ILE A 98 14.47 -12.76 0.76
CA ILE A 98 13.04 -13.00 0.99
C ILE A 98 12.77 -14.48 1.22
N GLU A 99 13.32 -15.37 0.39
CA GLU A 99 13.13 -16.82 0.51
C GLU A 99 13.66 -17.36 1.86
N LYS A 100 14.88 -16.97 2.24
CA LYS A 100 15.49 -17.37 3.51
C LYS A 100 14.67 -16.85 4.70
N LEU A 101 14.33 -15.56 4.69
CA LEU A 101 13.62 -14.94 5.79
C LEU A 101 12.18 -15.47 5.93
N THR A 102 11.47 -15.71 4.82
CA THR A 102 10.14 -16.35 4.85
C THR A 102 10.19 -17.73 5.53
N LYS A 103 11.18 -18.56 5.18
CA LYS A 103 11.37 -19.88 5.82
C LYS A 103 11.64 -19.73 7.32
N LYS A 104 12.53 -18.82 7.72
CA LYS A 104 12.82 -18.53 9.12
C LYS A 104 11.58 -18.05 9.88
N ILE A 105 10.84 -17.09 9.33
CA ILE A 105 9.60 -16.58 9.93
C ILE A 105 8.60 -17.72 10.17
N LYS A 106 8.27 -18.49 9.13
CA LYS A 106 7.31 -19.60 9.24
C LYS A 106 7.72 -20.65 10.27
N SER A 107 9.01 -20.87 10.45
CA SER A 107 9.53 -21.86 11.42
C SER A 107 9.34 -21.46 12.89
N VAL A 108 9.09 -20.19 13.19
CA VAL A 108 8.96 -19.65 14.55
C VAL A 108 7.56 -19.16 14.91
N LEU A 109 6.62 -19.18 13.95
CA LEU A 109 5.24 -18.80 14.22
C LEU A 109 4.54 -19.77 15.18
N PRO A 110 3.60 -19.28 16.01
CA PRO A 110 2.83 -20.15 16.87
C PRO A 110 1.96 -21.14 16.06
N LEU A 111 1.68 -22.29 16.64
CA LEU A 111 0.86 -23.30 15.99
C LEU A 111 -0.53 -22.77 15.66
N GLY A 112 -0.94 -22.90 14.39
CA GLY A 112 -2.23 -22.42 13.90
C GLY A 112 -2.24 -20.93 13.53
N CYS A 113 -1.15 -20.19 13.69
CA CYS A 113 -1.03 -18.83 13.21
C CYS A 113 -1.13 -18.78 11.69
N LYS A 114 -2.02 -17.95 11.16
CA LYS A 114 -2.14 -17.70 9.71
C LYS A 114 -0.99 -16.84 9.24
N TYR A 115 -0.39 -17.21 8.13
CA TYR A 115 0.63 -16.40 7.46
C TYR A 115 0.07 -15.91 6.13
N ASN A 116 0.06 -14.58 5.94
CA ASN A 116 -0.29 -13.92 4.68
C ASN A 116 0.87 -13.08 4.22
N ALA A 117 1.11 -13.03 2.92
CA ALA A 117 2.12 -12.14 2.39
C ALA A 117 1.73 -11.53 1.04
N ASP A 118 2.15 -10.29 0.85
CA ASP A 118 2.04 -9.53 -0.39
C ASP A 118 3.36 -8.84 -0.73
N MET A 119 3.44 -8.27 -1.93
CA MET A 119 4.63 -7.57 -2.39
C MET A 119 4.28 -6.37 -3.25
N VAL A 120 5.01 -5.28 -3.05
CA VAL A 120 5.04 -4.14 -3.97
C VAL A 120 6.36 -4.17 -4.73
N THR A 121 6.29 -4.24 -6.05
CA THR A 121 7.46 -4.33 -6.94
C THR A 121 7.32 -3.44 -8.16
N ASN A 122 8.43 -3.06 -8.77
CA ASN A 122 8.40 -2.42 -10.09
C ASN A 122 8.11 -3.40 -11.25
N GLY A 123 8.08 -4.70 -10.98
CA GLY A 123 7.72 -5.75 -11.94
C GLY A 123 8.82 -6.12 -12.95
N TYR A 124 9.93 -5.40 -13.00
CA TYR A 124 10.98 -5.63 -14.01
C TYR A 124 11.67 -7.01 -13.88
N LYS A 125 11.80 -7.51 -12.66
CA LYS A 125 12.37 -8.84 -12.36
C LYS A 125 11.30 -9.92 -12.13
N LEU A 126 10.02 -9.62 -12.33
CA LEU A 126 8.91 -10.54 -12.11
C LEU A 126 8.77 -11.50 -13.30
N THR A 127 9.71 -12.42 -13.45
CA THR A 127 9.63 -13.50 -14.44
C THR A 127 8.72 -14.62 -13.94
N ARG A 128 8.24 -15.49 -14.84
CA ARG A 128 7.43 -16.67 -14.49
C ARG A 128 8.09 -17.52 -13.39
N ARG A 129 9.38 -17.78 -13.50
CA ARG A 129 10.16 -18.52 -12.48
C ARG A 129 10.15 -17.81 -11.11
N VAL A 130 10.22 -16.49 -11.11
CA VAL A 130 10.13 -15.70 -9.87
C VAL A 130 8.72 -15.78 -9.31
N ALA A 131 7.68 -15.68 -10.15
CA ALA A 131 6.29 -15.81 -9.73
C ALA A 131 5.99 -17.17 -9.08
N GLU A 132 6.51 -18.26 -9.63
CA GLU A 132 6.42 -19.61 -9.04
C GLU A 132 7.08 -19.65 -7.66
N LYS A 133 8.27 -19.09 -7.51
CA LYS A 133 8.92 -18.98 -6.19
C LYS A 133 8.12 -18.14 -5.19
N LEU A 134 7.53 -17.03 -5.63
CA LEU A 134 6.69 -16.18 -4.75
C LEU A 134 5.47 -16.96 -4.27
N LYS A 135 4.82 -17.71 -5.16
CA LYS A 135 3.70 -18.58 -4.80
C LYS A 135 4.09 -19.64 -3.77
N ASP A 136 5.26 -20.27 -3.91
CA ASP A 136 5.77 -21.26 -2.94
C ASP A 136 6.07 -20.65 -1.55
N MET A 137 6.25 -19.31 -1.50
CA MET A 137 6.43 -18.55 -0.27
C MET A 137 5.11 -17.98 0.30
N ASP A 138 3.94 -18.37 -0.25
CA ASP A 138 2.62 -17.81 0.04
C ASP A 138 2.49 -16.30 -0.23
N ILE A 139 3.26 -15.77 -1.18
CA ILE A 139 3.14 -14.41 -1.67
C ILE A 139 2.27 -14.44 -2.93
N HIS A 140 0.96 -14.28 -2.73
CA HIS A 140 -0.03 -14.44 -3.82
C HIS A 140 -0.50 -13.13 -4.42
N TYR A 141 -0.42 -12.02 -3.71
CA TYR A 141 -0.85 -10.71 -4.15
C TYR A 141 0.36 -9.81 -4.44
N ILE A 142 0.40 -9.31 -5.67
CA ILE A 142 1.50 -8.47 -6.15
C ILE A 142 0.96 -7.15 -6.67
N GLN A 143 1.46 -6.05 -6.13
CA GLN A 143 1.23 -4.73 -6.70
C GLN A 143 2.38 -4.37 -7.63
N VAL A 144 2.07 -4.12 -8.90
CA VAL A 144 3.04 -3.61 -9.90
C VAL A 144 2.65 -2.19 -10.29
N THR A 145 3.65 -1.30 -10.45
CA THR A 145 3.38 0.09 -10.84
C THR A 145 3.62 0.33 -12.33
N LEU A 146 2.59 0.85 -13.01
CA LEU A 146 2.67 1.38 -14.38
C LEU A 146 2.09 2.81 -14.38
N ASP A 147 2.74 3.77 -15.06
CA ASP A 147 2.38 5.18 -14.97
C ASP A 147 1.55 5.68 -16.18
N GLY A 148 0.52 4.92 -16.57
CA GLY A 148 -0.41 5.29 -17.66
C GLY A 148 0.11 4.93 -19.05
N SER A 149 0.34 5.89 -19.92
CA SER A 149 0.87 5.66 -21.27
C SER A 149 2.29 5.11 -21.25
N LYS A 150 2.71 4.41 -22.31
CA LYS A 150 4.10 3.96 -22.48
C LYS A 150 5.07 5.13 -22.42
N GLN A 151 4.73 6.25 -23.06
CA GLN A 151 5.59 7.44 -23.09
C GLN A 151 5.77 8.05 -21.71
N ALA A 152 4.67 8.24 -20.97
CA ALA A 152 4.70 8.76 -19.61
C ALA A 152 5.51 7.80 -18.69
N HIS A 153 5.24 6.51 -18.74
CA HIS A 153 5.95 5.51 -17.95
C HIS A 153 7.45 5.52 -18.23
N ASP A 154 7.85 5.37 -19.49
CA ASP A 154 9.25 5.26 -19.90
C ASP A 154 10.05 6.56 -19.70
N SER A 155 9.39 7.72 -19.55
CA SER A 155 10.05 8.97 -19.14
C SER A 155 10.29 9.06 -17.63
N ARG A 156 9.58 8.29 -16.82
CA ARG A 156 9.52 8.41 -15.34
C ARG A 156 10.08 7.20 -14.62
N ARG A 157 9.85 6.00 -15.15
CA ARG A 157 10.20 4.72 -14.50
C ARG A 157 11.24 3.98 -15.33
N ILE A 158 12.43 4.56 -15.38
CA ILE A 158 13.56 4.10 -16.19
C ILE A 158 14.62 3.39 -15.34
N LEU A 159 15.36 2.52 -15.95
CA LEU A 159 16.56 1.92 -15.38
C LEU A 159 17.66 3.00 -15.18
N HIS A 160 18.66 2.71 -14.34
CA HIS A 160 19.82 3.59 -14.17
C HIS A 160 20.60 3.84 -15.47
N ASN A 161 20.52 2.94 -16.45
CA ASN A 161 21.10 3.12 -17.79
C ASN A 161 20.15 3.80 -18.79
N HIS A 162 19.05 4.39 -18.30
CA HIS A 162 18.01 5.09 -19.06
C HIS A 162 17.26 4.24 -20.11
N GLN A 163 17.30 2.93 -19.99
CA GLN A 163 16.50 2.06 -20.85
C GLN A 163 15.02 2.06 -20.43
N PRO A 164 14.10 1.98 -21.40
CA PRO A 164 12.66 1.91 -21.15
C PRO A 164 12.30 0.59 -20.47
N THR A 165 11.17 0.57 -19.74
CA THR A 165 10.79 -0.59 -18.94
C THR A 165 9.34 -1.05 -19.15
N PHE A 166 8.49 -0.23 -19.80
CA PHE A 166 7.04 -0.45 -19.87
C PHE A 166 6.65 -1.79 -20.49
N GLU A 167 7.10 -2.06 -21.72
CA GLU A 167 6.72 -3.29 -22.43
C GLU A 167 7.30 -4.53 -21.74
N HIS A 168 8.53 -4.44 -21.23
CA HIS A 168 9.14 -5.53 -20.47
C HIS A 168 8.33 -5.90 -19.22
N ILE A 169 7.83 -4.90 -18.49
CA ILE A 169 6.98 -5.14 -17.33
C ILE A 169 5.64 -5.74 -17.76
N LEU A 170 5.02 -5.28 -18.84
CA LEU A 170 3.77 -5.86 -19.35
C LEU A 170 3.94 -7.31 -19.79
N ASP A 171 5.07 -7.66 -20.45
CA ASP A 171 5.39 -9.04 -20.78
C ASP A 171 5.47 -9.91 -19.52
N ASN A 172 6.18 -9.44 -18.50
CA ASN A 172 6.27 -10.13 -17.21
C ASN A 172 4.90 -10.31 -16.55
N ILE A 173 4.06 -9.27 -16.53
CA ILE A 173 2.70 -9.34 -15.98
C ILE A 173 1.89 -10.39 -16.74
N ARG A 174 1.93 -10.40 -18.08
CA ARG A 174 1.22 -11.37 -18.92
C ARG A 174 1.61 -12.80 -18.60
N GLU A 175 2.91 -13.06 -18.41
CA GLU A 175 3.44 -14.39 -18.08
C GLU A 175 3.11 -14.86 -16.67
N CYS A 176 2.81 -13.93 -15.75
CA CYS A 176 2.61 -14.24 -14.34
C CYS A 176 1.15 -14.16 -13.86
N ALA A 177 0.23 -13.57 -14.65
CA ALA A 177 -1.15 -13.31 -14.24
C ALA A 177 -2.03 -14.57 -14.07
N ASP A 178 -1.54 -15.76 -14.45
CA ASP A 178 -2.15 -17.07 -14.16
C ASP A 178 -1.62 -17.72 -12.87
N ILE A 179 -0.55 -17.18 -12.31
CA ILE A 179 0.11 -17.70 -11.10
C ILE A 179 -0.20 -16.82 -9.88
N LEU A 180 -0.22 -15.50 -10.07
CA LEU A 180 -0.32 -14.48 -9.03
C LEU A 180 -1.51 -13.54 -9.26
N ASN A 181 -2.09 -13.05 -8.18
CA ASN A 181 -3.08 -11.97 -8.21
C ASN A 181 -2.36 -10.63 -8.36
N ILE A 182 -2.33 -10.11 -9.58
CA ILE A 182 -1.61 -8.86 -9.88
C ILE A 182 -2.57 -7.68 -9.89
N SER A 183 -2.22 -6.62 -9.16
CA SER A 183 -2.89 -5.32 -9.21
C SER A 183 -1.93 -4.27 -9.77
N ILE A 184 -2.36 -3.59 -10.81
CA ILE A 184 -1.61 -2.51 -11.45
C ILE A 184 -1.96 -1.19 -10.76
N ARG A 185 -0.97 -0.56 -10.13
CA ARG A 185 -1.05 0.78 -9.59
C ARG A 185 -0.64 1.78 -10.66
N ILE A 186 -1.51 2.71 -11.01
CA ILE A 186 -1.22 3.75 -11.98
C ILE A 186 -0.95 5.05 -11.21
N ASN A 187 0.33 5.42 -11.07
CA ASN A 187 0.69 6.68 -10.42
C ASN A 187 0.49 7.85 -11.37
N VAL A 188 -0.31 8.82 -10.92
CA VAL A 188 -0.65 9.99 -11.72
C VAL A 188 -0.37 11.31 -11.00
N ASP A 189 0.02 12.28 -11.78
CA ASP A 189 0.14 13.69 -11.39
C ASP A 189 -0.30 14.58 -12.58
N LYS A 190 -0.13 15.90 -12.48
CA LYS A 190 -0.52 16.85 -13.52
C LYS A 190 0.14 16.59 -14.89
N THR A 191 1.27 15.86 -14.91
CA THR A 191 2.05 15.65 -16.15
C THR A 191 1.59 14.46 -16.97
N ASN A 192 0.89 13.47 -16.38
CA ASN A 192 0.50 12.24 -17.07
C ASN A 192 -0.98 11.85 -16.92
N ILE A 193 -1.77 12.59 -16.15
CA ILE A 193 -3.17 12.23 -15.89
C ILE A 193 -4.00 12.12 -17.18
N ASN A 194 -3.76 13.00 -18.15
CA ASN A 194 -4.50 13.00 -19.43
C ASN A 194 -4.23 11.76 -20.30
N GLU A 195 -3.13 11.05 -20.05
CA GLU A 195 -2.72 9.86 -20.77
C GLU A 195 -2.96 8.57 -19.96
N ALA A 196 -3.51 8.69 -18.74
CA ALA A 196 -3.68 7.54 -17.84
C ALA A 196 -4.58 6.45 -18.43
N THR A 197 -5.60 6.81 -19.21
CA THR A 197 -6.54 5.89 -19.85
C THR A 197 -5.94 5.05 -20.97
N GLU A 198 -4.79 5.44 -21.54
CA GLU A 198 -4.08 4.66 -22.56
C GLU A 198 -3.61 3.28 -22.02
N ILE A 199 -3.53 3.12 -20.71
CA ILE A 199 -3.23 1.83 -20.09
C ILE A 199 -4.23 0.74 -20.53
N PHE A 200 -5.49 1.09 -20.76
CA PHE A 200 -6.51 0.15 -21.18
C PHE A 200 -6.24 -0.45 -22.57
N ASP A 201 -5.70 0.34 -23.52
CA ASP A 201 -5.30 -0.17 -24.83
C ASP A 201 -4.18 -1.21 -24.71
N TRP A 202 -3.24 -0.98 -23.81
CA TRP A 202 -2.15 -1.91 -23.54
C TRP A 202 -2.63 -3.18 -22.85
N LEU A 203 -3.51 -3.06 -21.84
CA LEU A 203 -4.08 -4.22 -21.15
C LEU A 203 -4.92 -5.09 -22.10
N GLU A 204 -5.67 -4.49 -23.02
CA GLU A 204 -6.40 -5.23 -24.07
C GLU A 204 -5.44 -5.92 -25.04
N ARG A 205 -4.45 -5.21 -25.57
CA ARG A 205 -3.42 -5.75 -26.49
C ARG A 205 -2.65 -6.92 -25.90
N TYR A 206 -2.37 -6.87 -24.58
CA TYR A 206 -1.64 -7.93 -23.88
C TYR A 206 -2.55 -9.04 -23.33
N GLY A 207 -3.87 -8.98 -23.57
CA GLY A 207 -4.82 -9.98 -23.08
C GLY A 207 -4.94 -10.03 -21.57
N LEU A 208 -4.76 -8.88 -20.90
CA LEU A 208 -4.76 -8.74 -19.43
C LEU A 208 -6.10 -8.28 -18.87
N LYS A 209 -7.06 -7.90 -19.73
CA LYS A 209 -8.41 -7.53 -19.33
C LYS A 209 -9.07 -8.68 -18.55
N GLY A 210 -9.57 -8.39 -17.36
CA GLY A 210 -10.18 -9.39 -16.46
C GLY A 210 -9.19 -10.35 -15.77
N ARG A 211 -7.87 -10.25 -16.07
CA ARG A 211 -6.82 -11.08 -15.45
C ARG A 211 -6.03 -10.34 -14.39
N VAL A 212 -6.06 -9.02 -14.41
CA VAL A 212 -5.36 -8.16 -13.45
C VAL A 212 -6.32 -7.12 -12.88
N GLY A 213 -6.10 -6.76 -11.61
CA GLY A 213 -6.71 -5.59 -11.02
C GLY A 213 -5.98 -4.30 -11.43
N TYR A 214 -6.63 -3.15 -11.26
CA TYR A 214 -6.01 -1.86 -11.51
C TYR A 214 -6.62 -0.76 -10.64
N TYR A 215 -5.86 0.27 -10.34
CA TYR A 215 -6.36 1.46 -9.67
C TYR A 215 -5.47 2.67 -9.93
N LEU A 216 -6.10 3.84 -9.93
CA LEU A 216 -5.44 5.13 -10.05
C LEU A 216 -4.92 5.57 -8.68
N ALA A 217 -3.73 6.15 -8.62
CA ALA A 217 -3.13 6.64 -7.38
C ALA A 217 -2.42 7.98 -7.61
N PRO A 218 -2.75 9.03 -6.82
CA PRO A 218 -2.06 10.30 -6.97
C PRO A 218 -0.63 10.21 -6.45
N VAL A 219 0.29 10.90 -7.13
CA VAL A 219 1.62 11.17 -6.59
C VAL A 219 1.50 12.24 -5.52
N ASP A 220 2.01 11.94 -4.33
CA ASP A 220 2.02 12.82 -3.18
C ASP A 220 3.45 13.06 -2.68
N ASP A 221 3.77 14.28 -2.35
CA ASP A 221 5.07 14.67 -1.79
C ASP A 221 5.01 14.80 -0.27
N ILE A 222 5.08 13.66 0.42
CA ILE A 222 5.03 13.62 1.89
C ILE A 222 6.36 14.06 2.51
N ASN A 223 7.48 13.74 1.86
CA ASN A 223 8.83 13.95 2.39
C ASN A 223 9.57 15.15 1.79
N GLY A 224 8.96 15.92 0.89
CA GLY A 224 9.59 17.04 0.20
C GLY A 224 10.68 16.62 -0.80
N VAL A 225 10.65 15.36 -1.27
CA VAL A 225 11.62 14.84 -2.24
C VAL A 225 11.14 14.93 -3.69
N CYS A 226 9.85 15.14 -3.88
CA CYS A 226 9.23 15.39 -5.18
C CYS A 226 8.99 16.90 -5.38
N ASN A 227 8.81 17.29 -6.63
CA ASN A 227 8.39 18.63 -6.95
C ASN A 227 6.88 18.78 -6.72
N ASN A 228 6.46 19.45 -5.64
CA ASN A 228 5.05 19.68 -5.29
C ASN A 228 4.20 20.31 -6.41
N HIS A 229 4.83 21.00 -7.40
CA HIS A 229 4.10 21.62 -8.51
C HIS A 229 3.41 20.61 -9.44
N ILE A 230 3.88 19.36 -9.45
CA ILE A 230 3.26 18.30 -10.26
C ILE A 230 2.12 17.59 -9.53
N CYS A 231 2.04 17.67 -8.20
CA CYS A 231 0.98 17.03 -7.44
C CYS A 231 -0.38 17.67 -7.74
N MET A 232 -1.43 16.86 -7.82
CA MET A 232 -2.80 17.34 -8.04
C MET A 232 -3.49 17.69 -6.73
N GLU A 233 -4.32 18.72 -6.76
CA GLU A 233 -5.28 18.97 -5.69
C GLU A 233 -6.33 17.85 -5.63
N ARG A 234 -6.81 17.50 -4.45
CA ARG A 234 -7.75 16.39 -4.27
C ARG A 234 -9.05 16.51 -5.05
N PRO A 235 -9.71 17.70 -5.15
CA PRO A 235 -10.89 17.85 -5.99
C PRO A 235 -10.61 17.60 -7.48
N GLN A 236 -9.45 18.04 -7.98
CA GLN A 236 -9.03 17.77 -9.35
C GLN A 236 -8.82 16.27 -9.55
N TYR A 237 -8.05 15.63 -8.66
CA TYR A 237 -7.83 14.19 -8.72
C TYR A 237 -9.13 13.40 -8.69
N ALA A 238 -10.09 13.77 -7.83
CA ALA A 238 -11.38 13.10 -7.72
C ALA A 238 -12.16 13.11 -9.04
N LYS A 239 -12.13 14.23 -9.77
CA LYS A 239 -12.75 14.35 -11.10
C LYS A 239 -12.08 13.44 -12.13
N GLU A 240 -10.76 13.44 -12.16
CA GLU A 240 -9.99 12.61 -13.10
C GLU A 240 -10.12 11.10 -12.78
N GLU A 241 -10.20 10.77 -11.50
CA GLU A 241 -10.44 9.41 -11.03
C GLU A 241 -11.76 8.84 -11.57
N ILE A 242 -12.84 9.62 -11.52
CA ILE A 242 -14.14 9.25 -12.12
C ILE A 242 -14.03 9.08 -13.63
N ALA A 243 -13.41 10.03 -14.33
CA ALA A 243 -13.24 9.94 -15.78
C ALA A 243 -12.46 8.68 -16.19
N PHE A 244 -11.42 8.35 -15.45
CA PHE A 244 -10.62 7.14 -15.64
C PHE A 244 -11.45 5.85 -15.50
N TYR A 245 -12.21 5.71 -14.41
CA TYR A 245 -13.04 4.53 -14.19
C TYR A 245 -14.20 4.43 -15.15
N LYS A 246 -14.84 5.54 -15.55
CA LYS A 246 -15.87 5.56 -16.60
C LYS A 246 -15.34 5.02 -17.92
N GLU A 247 -14.16 5.45 -18.34
CA GLU A 247 -13.53 4.92 -19.56
C GLU A 247 -13.22 3.42 -19.44
N GLY A 248 -12.71 2.96 -18.29
CA GLY A 248 -12.49 1.55 -18.04
C GLY A 248 -13.76 0.71 -18.15
N ILE A 249 -14.83 1.13 -17.48
CA ILE A 249 -16.15 0.45 -17.51
C ILE A 249 -16.72 0.41 -18.93
N LYS A 250 -16.68 1.53 -19.67
CA LYS A 250 -17.11 1.60 -21.06
C LYS A 250 -16.40 0.57 -21.95
N ARG A 251 -15.13 0.27 -21.65
CA ARG A 251 -14.35 -0.77 -22.34
C ARG A 251 -14.54 -2.16 -21.73
N GLY A 252 -15.41 -2.31 -20.72
CA GLY A 252 -15.72 -3.58 -20.05
C GLY A 252 -14.62 -4.06 -19.09
N PHE A 253 -13.82 -3.16 -18.54
CA PHE A 253 -12.97 -3.46 -17.38
C PHE A 253 -13.77 -3.41 -16.09
N MET A 254 -13.42 -4.28 -15.15
CA MET A 254 -14.11 -4.35 -13.85
C MET A 254 -13.62 -3.22 -12.92
N TYR A 255 -14.55 -2.38 -12.45
CA TYR A 255 -14.30 -1.46 -11.35
C TYR A 255 -14.56 -2.14 -10.01
N GLN A 256 -13.61 -2.11 -9.09
CA GLN A 256 -13.71 -2.81 -7.79
C GLN A 256 -14.56 -2.06 -6.74
N GLY A 257 -15.09 -0.90 -7.10
CA GLY A 257 -15.88 -0.08 -6.19
C GLY A 257 -15.08 0.62 -5.10
N VAL A 258 -15.79 1.42 -4.30
CA VAL A 258 -15.25 2.00 -3.07
C VAL A 258 -15.18 0.89 -2.03
N LYS A 259 -13.97 0.54 -1.59
CA LYS A 259 -13.81 -0.40 -0.48
C LYS A 259 -14.08 0.33 0.83
N PRO A 260 -14.91 -0.21 1.73
CA PRO A 260 -15.04 0.31 3.06
C PRO A 260 -13.66 0.39 3.73
N SER A 261 -13.39 1.48 4.42
CA SER A 261 -12.20 1.58 5.26
C SER A 261 -12.25 0.52 6.36
N ASN A 262 -11.12 -0.11 6.68
CA ASN A 262 -11.00 -0.98 7.86
C ASN A 262 -10.96 -0.08 9.12
N TYR A 263 -12.08 0.57 9.43
CA TYR A 263 -12.22 1.56 10.51
C TYR A 263 -11.11 2.62 10.56
N GLY A 264 -10.54 2.97 9.39
CA GLY A 264 -9.46 3.95 9.26
C GLY A 264 -8.12 3.50 9.86
N VAL A 265 -7.93 2.22 10.10
CA VAL A 265 -6.70 1.72 10.70
C VAL A 265 -5.59 1.65 9.66
N CYS A 266 -4.62 2.55 9.81
CA CYS A 266 -3.36 2.52 9.09
C CYS A 266 -2.28 1.88 9.96
N GLY A 267 -1.36 1.11 9.37
CA GLY A 267 -0.25 0.49 10.11
C GLY A 267 0.57 1.48 10.94
N ALA A 268 0.70 2.73 10.48
CA ALA A 268 1.45 3.75 11.22
C ALA A 268 0.83 4.10 12.58
N ILE A 269 -0.49 4.04 12.72
CA ILE A 269 -1.21 4.36 13.95
C ILE A 269 -1.69 3.12 14.72
N SER A 270 -1.41 1.92 14.22
CA SER A 270 -1.75 0.64 14.87
C SER A 270 -0.63 0.19 15.81
N LEU A 271 -0.96 -0.41 16.96
CA LEU A 271 0.03 -0.89 17.94
C LEU A 271 0.96 -1.95 17.32
N ASN A 272 0.39 -3.01 16.76
CA ASN A 272 1.10 -4.18 16.23
C ASN A 272 1.33 -4.12 14.71
N SER A 273 1.84 -2.98 14.22
CA SER A 273 2.27 -2.85 12.83
C SER A 273 3.61 -2.11 12.77
N PHE A 274 4.57 -2.66 12.01
CA PHE A 274 5.93 -2.13 11.94
C PHE A 274 6.46 -2.16 10.51
N VAL A 275 7.29 -1.17 10.20
CA VAL A 275 8.13 -1.15 9.00
C VAL A 275 9.56 -1.48 9.44
N ILE A 276 10.20 -2.43 8.77
CA ILE A 276 11.52 -2.93 9.13
C ILE A 276 12.48 -2.62 7.99
N GLY A 277 13.50 -1.81 8.29
CA GLY A 277 14.58 -1.52 7.36
C GLY A 277 15.58 -2.68 7.23
N PRO A 278 16.38 -2.72 6.15
CA PRO A 278 17.37 -3.78 5.96
C PRO A 278 18.52 -3.72 6.98
N ASP A 279 18.67 -2.62 7.70
CA ASP A 279 19.58 -2.44 8.85
C ASP A 279 18.98 -2.90 10.18
N GLY A 280 17.72 -3.40 10.18
CA GLY A 280 17.00 -3.78 11.38
C GLY A 280 16.35 -2.62 12.14
N ALA A 281 16.42 -1.39 11.63
CA ALA A 281 15.70 -0.25 12.20
C ALA A 281 14.18 -0.42 12.07
N LEU A 282 13.44 0.01 13.09
CA LEU A 282 11.98 -0.09 13.16
C LEU A 282 11.34 1.28 12.95
N TYR A 283 10.27 1.30 12.15
CA TYR A 283 9.48 2.50 11.86
C TYR A 283 7.98 2.17 11.94
N LYS A 284 7.14 3.20 11.94
CA LYS A 284 5.69 3.05 11.87
C LYS A 284 5.14 3.26 10.46
N CYS A 285 5.76 4.12 9.66
CA CYS A 285 5.34 4.44 8.30
C CYS A 285 6.47 4.12 7.31
N TRP A 286 6.14 3.58 6.14
CA TRP A 286 7.13 3.35 5.08
C TRP A 286 7.79 4.63 4.57
N ASN A 287 7.12 5.79 4.66
CA ASN A 287 7.72 7.08 4.34
C ASN A 287 8.85 7.48 5.31
N ASP A 288 8.95 6.82 6.46
CA ASP A 288 9.97 7.09 7.47
C ASP A 288 11.22 6.22 7.30
N ILE A 289 11.14 5.13 6.49
CA ILE A 289 12.24 4.19 6.31
C ILE A 289 13.52 4.91 5.83
N GLY A 290 14.66 4.58 6.42
CA GLY A 290 15.96 5.17 6.10
C GLY A 290 16.20 6.58 6.70
N TYR A 291 15.26 7.13 7.48
CA TYR A 291 15.47 8.33 8.29
C TYR A 291 15.69 7.92 9.75
N SER A 292 16.94 7.90 10.19
CA SER A 292 17.31 7.41 11.54
C SER A 292 16.59 8.17 12.67
N GLU A 293 16.35 9.47 12.49
CA GLU A 293 15.63 10.32 13.45
C GLU A 293 14.13 9.99 13.57
N ARG A 294 13.59 9.26 12.62
CA ARG A 294 12.18 8.79 12.62
C ARG A 294 12.03 7.36 13.10
N SER A 295 13.14 6.69 13.42
CA SER A 295 13.12 5.33 13.95
C SER A 295 12.48 5.28 15.34
N ILE A 296 11.72 4.23 15.56
CA ILE A 296 11.09 3.89 16.85
C ILE A 296 11.86 2.82 17.62
N GLY A 297 13.05 2.46 17.16
CA GLY A 297 13.91 1.44 17.74
C GLY A 297 14.58 0.56 16.68
N ASN A 298 15.06 -0.59 17.08
CA ASN A 298 15.60 -1.59 16.16
C ASN A 298 15.37 -3.01 16.67
N LEU A 299 15.60 -4.01 15.83
CA LEU A 299 15.38 -5.42 16.16
C LEU A 299 16.25 -5.91 17.31
N GLU A 300 17.48 -5.39 17.47
CA GLU A 300 18.41 -5.78 18.54
C GLU A 300 17.96 -5.28 19.92
N LYS A 301 17.59 -3.99 20.00
CA LYS A 301 17.28 -3.31 21.28
C LYS A 301 15.77 -3.18 21.55
N GLY A 302 14.94 -3.57 20.58
CA GLY A 302 13.49 -3.47 20.65
C GLY A 302 12.96 -2.06 20.40
N ILE A 303 11.65 -1.90 20.62
CA ILE A 303 10.92 -0.65 20.46
C ILE A 303 11.26 0.30 21.61
N LYS A 304 11.41 1.58 21.30
CA LYS A 304 11.60 2.67 22.27
C LYS A 304 10.41 3.62 22.22
N LEU A 305 10.04 4.18 23.35
CA LEU A 305 9.04 5.24 23.44
C LEU A 305 9.65 6.58 22.99
N THR A 306 10.03 6.64 21.69
CA THR A 306 10.51 7.88 21.07
C THR A 306 9.36 8.87 20.88
N ASN A 307 9.67 10.17 20.74
CA ASN A 307 8.65 11.18 20.42
C ASN A 307 7.88 10.78 19.14
N LYS A 308 8.56 10.18 18.16
CA LYS A 308 7.93 9.73 16.92
C LYS A 308 6.97 8.57 17.14
N PHE A 309 7.29 7.62 18.01
CA PHE A 309 6.39 6.52 18.35
C PHE A 309 5.15 7.02 19.08
N VAL A 310 5.34 7.93 20.04
CA VAL A 310 4.23 8.57 20.77
C VAL A 310 3.34 9.37 19.80
N GLU A 311 3.93 10.16 18.90
CA GLU A 311 3.20 10.91 17.86
C GLU A 311 2.27 10.01 17.04
N TRP A 312 2.78 8.85 16.56
CA TRP A 312 1.99 7.93 15.78
C TRP A 312 0.85 7.28 16.57
N LEU A 313 1.11 6.79 17.78
CA LEU A 313 0.08 6.09 18.56
C LEU A 313 -0.93 7.02 19.22
N SER A 314 -0.56 8.28 19.48
CA SER A 314 -1.48 9.29 19.98
C SER A 314 -2.26 10.06 18.91
N TYR A 315 -2.06 9.66 17.62
CA TYR A 315 -2.76 10.31 16.52
C TYR A 315 -4.29 10.27 16.71
N ASP A 316 -4.92 11.42 16.54
CA ASP A 316 -6.38 11.53 16.54
C ASP A 316 -6.90 11.51 15.10
N VAL A 317 -7.80 10.56 14.81
CA VAL A 317 -8.45 10.46 13.48
C VAL A 317 -9.43 11.61 13.26
N VAL A 318 -9.95 12.21 14.33
CA VAL A 318 -10.78 13.43 14.28
C VAL A 318 -9.87 14.66 14.38
N LYS A 319 -9.39 15.15 13.25
CA LYS A 319 -8.45 16.28 13.24
C LYS A 319 -9.07 17.62 13.60
N ASP A 320 -10.34 17.80 13.30
CA ASP A 320 -11.07 19.05 13.52
C ASP A 320 -12.60 18.81 13.54
N GLN A 321 -13.37 19.89 13.81
CA GLN A 321 -14.83 19.82 13.85
C GLN A 321 -15.43 19.44 12.48
N GLU A 322 -14.82 19.86 11.36
CA GLU A 322 -15.30 19.46 10.05
C GLU A 322 -15.21 17.94 9.83
N CYS A 323 -14.20 17.26 10.40
CA CYS A 323 -14.12 15.80 10.34
C CYS A 323 -15.24 15.15 11.15
N LYS A 324 -15.58 15.72 12.29
CA LYS A 324 -16.65 15.23 13.16
C LYS A 324 -18.02 15.31 12.51
N ASP A 325 -18.27 16.41 11.79
CA ASP A 325 -19.57 16.67 11.14
C ASP A 325 -19.62 16.15 9.68
N CYS A 326 -18.57 15.47 9.23
CA CYS A 326 -18.43 15.02 7.84
C CYS A 326 -19.14 13.69 7.59
N SER A 327 -20.11 13.66 6.67
CA SER A 327 -20.82 12.44 6.25
C SER A 327 -19.90 11.37 5.63
N PHE A 328 -18.71 11.76 5.14
CA PHE A 328 -17.71 10.82 4.61
C PHE A 328 -16.70 10.33 5.65
N PHE A 329 -16.83 10.75 6.92
CA PHE A 329 -15.91 10.31 7.98
C PHE A 329 -15.84 8.78 8.10
N PRO A 330 -16.94 8.01 8.00
CA PRO A 330 -16.92 6.55 8.12
C PRO A 330 -16.07 5.84 7.05
N VAL A 331 -15.80 6.51 5.91
CA VAL A 331 -14.95 6.00 4.84
C VAL A 331 -13.53 6.56 4.93
N CYS A 332 -13.39 7.84 5.36
CA CYS A 332 -12.14 8.59 5.30
C CYS A 332 -11.31 8.51 6.59
N TYR A 333 -11.94 8.50 7.77
CA TYR A 333 -11.30 8.53 9.09
C TYR A 333 -10.18 9.59 9.20
N GLY A 334 -10.43 10.81 8.69
CA GLY A 334 -9.46 11.92 8.75
C GLY A 334 -8.29 11.83 7.77
N GLY A 335 -8.28 10.82 6.89
CA GLY A 335 -7.26 10.66 5.85
C GLY A 335 -5.92 10.12 6.36
N CYS A 336 -4.85 10.35 5.58
CA CYS A 336 -3.52 9.85 5.89
C CYS A 336 -2.90 10.58 7.09
N ALA A 337 -2.44 9.83 8.09
CA ALA A 337 -1.80 10.35 9.30
C ALA A 337 -0.41 10.98 9.06
N ALA A 338 0.25 10.66 7.92
CA ALA A 338 1.57 11.21 7.59
C ALA A 338 1.52 12.68 7.18
N TYR A 339 0.37 13.20 6.78
CA TYR A 339 0.23 14.62 6.43
C TYR A 339 0.12 15.49 7.67
N LYS A 340 0.97 16.51 7.77
CA LYS A 340 0.91 17.51 8.85
C LYS A 340 -0.41 18.30 8.82
N ASN A 341 -0.87 18.65 7.61
CA ASN A 341 -2.14 19.32 7.40
C ASN A 341 -3.20 18.31 6.97
N LYS A 342 -4.47 18.60 7.25
CA LYS A 342 -5.61 17.81 6.80
C LYS A 342 -5.63 17.73 5.27
N ILE A 343 -5.59 16.51 4.74
CA ILE A 343 -5.85 16.23 3.33
C ILE A 343 -7.01 15.24 3.27
N CYS A 344 -8.15 15.71 2.76
CA CYS A 344 -9.32 14.86 2.60
C CYS A 344 -9.10 13.79 1.52
N SER A 345 -9.75 12.62 1.65
CA SER A 345 -9.83 11.63 0.59
C SER A 345 -10.60 12.16 -0.62
N SER A 346 -10.30 11.68 -1.83
CA SER A 346 -11.06 11.98 -3.06
C SER A 346 -12.56 11.67 -2.93
N VAL A 347 -12.91 10.68 -2.10
CA VAL A 347 -14.28 10.29 -1.78
C VAL A 347 -15.18 11.49 -1.38
N LYS A 348 -14.61 12.52 -0.74
CA LYS A 348 -15.37 13.74 -0.38
C LYS A 348 -15.97 14.45 -1.60
N TRP A 349 -15.40 14.28 -2.78
CA TRP A 349 -15.79 14.99 -4.00
C TRP A 349 -16.34 14.09 -5.11
N ASN A 350 -16.26 12.76 -4.95
CA ASN A 350 -16.66 11.84 -6.01
C ASN A 350 -17.45 10.61 -5.53
N ALA A 351 -17.90 10.60 -4.26
CA ALA A 351 -18.59 9.45 -3.71
C ALA A 351 -19.88 9.10 -4.47
N GLU A 352 -20.67 10.11 -4.84
CA GLU A 352 -21.94 9.91 -5.55
C GLU A 352 -21.71 9.25 -6.91
N GLU A 353 -20.77 9.81 -7.71
CA GLU A 353 -20.41 9.23 -9.01
C GLU A 353 -19.80 7.83 -8.88
N MET A 354 -19.00 7.57 -7.83
CA MET A 354 -18.47 6.23 -7.56
C MET A 354 -19.58 5.21 -7.28
N LEU A 355 -20.60 5.61 -6.51
CA LEU A 355 -21.76 4.76 -6.23
C LEU A 355 -22.61 4.53 -7.51
N GLU A 356 -22.77 5.54 -8.36
CA GLU A 356 -23.42 5.38 -9.67
C GLU A 356 -22.70 4.35 -10.54
N LEU A 357 -21.36 4.44 -10.62
CA LEU A 357 -20.55 3.46 -11.36
C LEU A 357 -20.72 2.02 -10.81
N MET A 358 -20.79 1.86 -9.50
CA MET A 358 -21.05 0.56 -8.89
C MET A 358 -22.44 0.03 -9.25
N LYS A 359 -23.45 0.89 -9.28
CA LYS A 359 -24.81 0.54 -9.67
C LYS A 359 -24.90 0.12 -11.14
N GLU A 360 -24.24 0.84 -12.06
CA GLU A 360 -24.17 0.48 -13.48
C GLU A 360 -23.54 -0.91 -13.70
N MET A 361 -22.55 -1.27 -12.92
CA MET A 361 -21.89 -2.59 -13.01
C MET A 361 -22.70 -3.73 -12.41
N ALA A 362 -23.66 -3.45 -11.53
CA ALA A 362 -24.50 -4.46 -10.89
C ALA A 362 -25.72 -4.84 -11.75
N GLN A 363 -25.97 -4.11 -12.86
CA GLN A 363 -27.02 -4.37 -13.86
C GLN A 363 -26.48 -5.23 -15.01
#